data_68ceab63ac6399339666be3c9d4d7c7c
#
_entry.id   68ceab63ac6399339666be3c9d4d7c7c
#
_cell.length_a   1.000
_cell.length_b   1.000
_cell.length_c   1.000
_cell.angle_alpha   90.00
_cell.angle_beta   90.00
_cell.angle_gamma   90.00
#
_symmetry.space_group_name_H-M   'P 1'
#
loop_
_entity.id
_entity.type
_entity.pdbx_description
1 polymer ?
#
loop_
_entity_poly.entity_id
_entity_poly.type
_entity_poly.pdbx_seq_one_letter_code
_entity_poly.pdbx_strand_id
1 'polypeptide(L)'
;MPGGQTTPHTRLYVITQENCINCPAAKAVINEAIDDTDLSYEEIDLLNMDPDFEFQLLENQIFIASTPSIVLDKEGALQLLYSGKVPTVEEIQKVLRGN
;
A
#
# COMPACT_ATOMS: atom_id res chain seq x y z
N MET A 1 -14.54 -9.95 -23.36
CA MET A 1 -14.09 -9.74 -22.79
C MET A 1 -13.32 -9.81 -22.78
N PRO A 2 -13.25 -9.35 -22.79
CA PRO A 2 -12.39 -9.30 -22.71
C PRO A 2 -11.88 -9.76 -22.02
N GLY A 3 -11.86 -10.01 -22.00
CA GLY A 3 -11.49 -10.24 -21.37
C GLY A 3 -10.86 -10.23 -20.85
N GLY A 4 -10.67 -10.06 -20.88
CA GLY A 4 -9.96 -10.15 -20.34
C GLY A 4 -9.22 -9.59 -19.72
N GLN A 5 -9.13 -9.02 -19.55
CA GLN A 5 -8.43 -8.59 -18.86
C GLN A 5 -8.37 -8.80 -17.75
N THR A 6 -8.17 -9.10 -17.51
CA THR A 6 -8.14 -9.38 -16.26
C THR A 6 -6.89 -9.21 -15.65
N THR A 7 -6.44 -8.06 -15.65
CA THR A 7 -5.36 -7.69 -14.83
C THR A 7 -5.86 -7.72 -13.43
N PRO A 8 -5.25 -8.43 -12.54
CA PRO A 8 -5.66 -8.39 -11.15
C PRO A 8 -5.57 -6.95 -10.67
N HIS A 9 -6.58 -6.53 -10.00
CA HIS A 9 -6.58 -5.19 -9.42
C HIS A 9 -5.71 -5.21 -8.18
N THR A 10 -4.43 -4.97 -8.40
CA THR A 10 -3.45 -4.89 -7.31
C THR A 10 -3.01 -3.45 -7.15
N ARG A 11 -3.07 -2.95 -5.95
CA ARG A 11 -2.71 -1.57 -5.67
C ARG A 11 -2.04 -1.48 -4.32
N LEU A 12 -1.12 -0.54 -4.20
CA LEU A 12 -0.46 -0.28 -2.95
C LEU A 12 -0.93 1.05 -2.39
N TYR A 13 -1.04 1.11 -1.07
CA TYR A 13 -1.35 2.35 -0.37
C TYR A 13 -0.22 2.62 0.61
N VAL A 14 0.25 3.85 0.62
CA VAL A 14 1.23 4.29 1.61
C VAL A 14 0.52 5.28 2.52
N ILE A 15 0.34 4.89 3.77
CA ILE A 15 -0.36 5.73 4.73
C ILE A 15 0.67 6.57 5.44
N THR A 16 0.50 7.89 5.33
CA THR A 16 1.45 8.85 5.85
C THR A 16 0.79 9.76 6.87
N GLN A 17 1.60 10.61 7.45
CA GLN A 17 1.11 11.56 8.44
C GLN A 17 2.05 12.75 8.44
N GLU A 18 1.51 13.90 8.78
CA GLU A 18 2.33 15.09 8.90
C GLU A 18 3.46 14.85 9.90
N ASN A 19 4.65 15.35 9.60
CA ASN A 19 5.84 15.19 10.45
C ASN A 19 6.34 13.75 10.55
N CYS A 20 5.97 12.91 9.61
CA CYS A 20 6.46 11.54 9.56
C CYS A 20 7.85 11.54 8.93
N ILE A 21 8.87 11.25 9.72
CA ILE A 21 10.26 11.34 9.26
C ILE A 21 10.57 10.30 8.19
N ASN A 22 10.00 9.11 8.32
CA ASN A 22 10.32 8.00 7.42
C ASN A 22 9.37 7.88 6.24
N CYS A 23 8.32 8.71 6.16
CA CYS A 23 7.36 8.58 5.08
C CYS A 23 7.95 8.88 3.71
N PRO A 24 8.81 9.91 3.54
CA PRO A 24 9.42 10.12 2.23
C PRO A 24 10.25 8.93 1.77
N ALA A 25 10.98 8.30 2.69
CA ALA A 25 11.78 7.12 2.34
C ALA A 25 10.90 5.97 1.91
N ALA A 26 9.78 5.76 2.61
CA ALA A 26 8.85 4.69 2.25
C ALA A 26 8.28 4.91 0.86
N LYS A 27 7.91 6.15 0.54
CA LYS A 27 7.37 6.45 -0.78
C LYS A 27 8.41 6.22 -1.87
N ALA A 28 9.67 6.58 -1.59
CA ALA A 28 10.74 6.35 -2.56
C ALA A 28 10.94 4.86 -2.82
N VAL A 29 10.88 4.05 -1.77
CA VAL A 29 11.02 2.60 -1.92
C VAL A 29 9.88 2.04 -2.76
N ILE A 30 8.65 2.47 -2.49
CA ILE A 30 7.50 1.98 -3.26
C ILE A 30 7.62 2.37 -4.72
N ASN A 31 7.97 3.64 -5.00
CA ASN A 31 8.14 4.09 -6.36
C ASN A 31 9.17 3.24 -7.11
N GLU A 32 10.28 2.96 -6.47
CA GLU A 32 11.32 2.16 -7.09
C GLU A 32 10.87 0.73 -7.31
N ALA A 33 10.15 0.17 -6.34
CA ALA A 33 9.73 -1.23 -6.41
C ALA A 33 8.74 -1.46 -7.55
N ILE A 34 7.90 -0.47 -7.88
CA ILE A 34 6.86 -0.64 -8.90
C ILE A 34 7.24 -0.01 -10.24
N ASP A 35 8.46 0.54 -10.34
CA ASP A 35 8.86 1.33 -11.51
C ASP A 35 8.77 0.55 -12.82
N ASP A 36 9.06 -0.75 -12.80
CA ASP A 36 9.01 -1.60 -13.99
C ASP A 36 7.68 -2.31 -14.14
N THR A 37 6.66 -1.89 -13.43
CA THR A 37 5.37 -2.56 -13.46
C THR A 37 4.29 -1.59 -13.91
N ASP A 38 3.10 -2.12 -14.13
CA ASP A 38 1.91 -1.31 -14.41
C ASP A 38 1.20 -0.90 -13.13
N LEU A 39 1.81 -1.16 -12.00
CA LEU A 39 1.19 -0.85 -10.72
C LEU A 39 1.36 0.61 -10.36
N SER A 40 0.47 1.09 -9.52
CA SER A 40 0.57 2.43 -8.97
C SER A 40 0.34 2.33 -7.47
N TYR A 41 0.67 3.42 -6.78
CA TYR A 41 0.34 3.48 -5.37
C TYR A 41 -0.36 4.81 -5.10
N GLU A 42 -1.08 4.82 -4.00
CA GLU A 42 -1.77 6.03 -3.58
C GLU A 42 -1.30 6.39 -2.17
N GLU A 43 -1.03 7.67 -1.97
CA GLU A 43 -0.66 8.16 -0.65
C GLU A 43 -1.92 8.56 0.10
N ILE A 44 -2.04 8.13 1.34
CA ILE A 44 -3.21 8.42 2.15
C ILE A 44 -2.76 9.05 3.45
N ASP A 45 -3.31 10.22 3.75
CA ASP A 45 -3.03 10.91 5.00
C ASP A 45 -3.87 10.25 6.09
N LEU A 46 -3.20 9.75 7.12
CA LEU A 46 -3.88 9.06 8.22
C LEU A 46 -4.98 9.92 8.85
N LEU A 47 -4.75 11.22 8.94
CA LEU A 47 -5.70 12.12 9.60
C LEU A 47 -6.84 12.58 8.69
N ASN A 48 -6.72 12.33 7.39
CA ASN A 48 -7.74 12.73 6.43
C ASN A 48 -8.18 11.56 5.57
N MET A 49 -8.19 10.38 6.16
CA MET A 49 -8.52 9.16 5.44
C MET A 49 -9.98 9.15 5.03
N ASP A 50 -10.23 8.71 3.79
CA ASP A 50 -11.58 8.53 3.30
C ASP A 50 -12.33 7.54 4.18
N PRO A 51 -13.54 7.86 4.65
CA PRO A 51 -14.29 6.94 5.50
C PRO A 51 -14.52 5.57 4.89
N ASP A 52 -14.70 5.49 3.57
CA ASP A 52 -14.89 4.20 2.92
C ASP A 52 -13.63 3.35 3.00
N PHE A 53 -12.48 3.97 2.84
CA PHE A 53 -11.22 3.24 2.95
C PHE A 53 -10.99 2.81 4.39
N GLU A 54 -11.30 3.69 5.32
CA GLU A 54 -11.17 3.36 6.74
C GLU A 54 -12.03 2.16 7.10
N PHE A 55 -13.26 2.14 6.58
CA PHE A 55 -14.16 1.02 6.81
C PHE A 55 -13.60 -0.28 6.23
N GLN A 56 -13.02 -0.20 5.04
CA GLN A 56 -12.40 -1.38 4.43
C GLN A 56 -11.23 -1.90 5.26
N LEU A 57 -10.45 -1.01 5.84
CA LEU A 57 -9.37 -1.44 6.73
C LEU A 57 -9.94 -2.19 7.92
N LEU A 58 -10.99 -1.66 8.52
CA LEU A 58 -11.61 -2.30 9.67
C LEU A 58 -12.20 -3.66 9.32
N GLU A 59 -12.82 -3.76 8.15
CA GLU A 59 -13.36 -5.04 7.71
C GLU A 59 -12.29 -6.10 7.53
N ASN A 60 -11.09 -5.67 7.20
CA ASN A 60 -9.97 -6.58 7.04
C ASN A 60 -9.13 -6.69 8.32
N GLN A 61 -9.66 -6.13 9.42
CA GLN A 61 -9.03 -6.19 10.74
C GLN A 61 -7.66 -5.54 10.75
N ILE A 62 -7.53 -4.45 10.00
CA ILE A 62 -6.28 -3.69 9.94
C ILE A 62 -6.44 -2.41 10.75
N PHE A 63 -5.55 -2.23 11.70
CA PHE A 63 -5.52 -1.03 12.53
C PHE A 63 -4.21 -0.31 12.29
N ILE A 64 -4.29 0.94 11.84
CA ILE A 64 -3.10 1.73 11.53
C ILE A 64 -2.73 2.54 12.77
N ALA A 65 -1.63 2.15 13.40
CA ALA A 65 -1.17 2.82 14.62
C ALA A 65 0.11 3.63 14.40
N SER A 66 0.78 3.43 13.28
CA SER A 66 2.06 4.08 13.02
C SER A 66 2.18 4.43 11.55
N THR A 67 3.02 5.40 11.23
CA THR A 67 3.32 5.74 9.85
C THR A 67 4.83 5.70 9.66
N PRO A 68 5.29 5.36 8.47
CA PRO A 68 4.51 4.95 7.31
C PRO A 68 3.92 3.55 7.49
N SER A 69 2.75 3.34 6.94
CA SER A 69 2.18 1.99 6.87
C SER A 69 1.89 1.68 5.42
N ILE A 70 2.14 0.44 5.03
CA ILE A 70 1.99 0.03 3.64
C ILE A 70 0.95 -1.08 3.59
N VAL A 71 -0.08 -0.84 2.79
CA VAL A 71 -1.22 -1.74 2.64
C VAL A 71 -1.28 -2.21 1.21
N LEU A 72 -1.45 -3.50 1.03
CA LEU A 72 -1.64 -4.09 -0.29
C LEU A 72 -3.12 -4.37 -0.49
N ASP A 73 -3.64 -3.91 -1.63
CA ASP A 73 -5.00 -4.22 -2.05
C ASP A 73 -4.90 -5.19 -3.21
N LYS A 74 -5.35 -6.40 -2.99
CA LYS A 74 -5.33 -7.42 -4.02
C LYS A 74 -6.76 -7.86 -4.26
N GLU A 75 -7.35 -7.35 -5.35
CA GLU A 75 -8.72 -7.67 -5.74
C GLU A 75 -9.73 -7.38 -4.65
N GLY A 76 -9.55 -6.27 -3.95
CA GLY A 76 -10.47 -5.85 -2.92
C GLY A 76 -10.12 -6.33 -1.52
N ALA A 77 -9.19 -7.26 -1.39
CA ALA A 77 -8.75 -7.72 -0.08
C ALA A 77 -7.54 -6.92 0.36
N LEU A 78 -7.63 -6.29 1.51
CA LEU A 78 -6.55 -5.47 2.03
C LEU A 78 -5.68 -6.28 2.98
N GLN A 79 -4.38 -6.02 2.92
CA GLN A 79 -3.41 -6.67 3.78
C GLN A 79 -2.38 -5.64 4.22
N LEU A 80 -2.17 -5.56 5.52
CA LEU A 80 -1.14 -4.68 6.06
C LEU A 80 0.22 -5.36 5.91
N LEU A 81 1.11 -4.75 5.15
CA LEU A 81 2.44 -5.31 4.92
C LEU A 81 3.45 -4.82 5.93
N TYR A 82 3.46 -3.53 6.19
CA TYR A 82 4.42 -2.91 7.10
C TYR A 82 3.75 -1.79 7.87
N SER A 83 4.13 -1.62 9.11
CA SER A 83 3.60 -0.57 9.96
C SER A 83 4.74 0.05 10.75
N GLY A 84 4.94 1.35 10.54
CA GLY A 84 5.97 2.10 11.26
C GLY A 84 7.40 1.77 10.84
N LYS A 85 7.56 1.23 9.63
CA LYS A 85 8.84 0.72 9.19
C LYS A 85 8.99 0.97 7.70
N VAL A 86 10.21 1.26 7.24
CA VAL A 86 10.50 1.41 5.81
C VAL A 86 11.00 0.07 5.28
N PRO A 87 10.26 -0.56 4.37
CA PRO A 87 10.72 -1.82 3.78
C PRO A 87 11.83 -1.57 2.76
N THR A 88 12.47 -2.65 2.33
CA THR A 88 13.41 -2.55 1.21
C THR A 88 12.65 -2.74 -0.09
N VAL A 89 13.28 -2.29 -1.18
CA VAL A 89 12.72 -2.49 -2.51
C VAL A 89 12.51 -3.99 -2.77
N GLU A 90 13.46 -4.81 -2.37
CA GLU A 90 13.36 -6.25 -2.60
C GLU A 90 12.19 -6.86 -1.85
N GLU A 91 11.95 -6.40 -0.63
CA GLU A 91 10.83 -6.92 0.16
C GLU A 91 9.50 -6.63 -0.53
N ILE A 92 9.34 -5.42 -1.04
CA ILE A 92 8.11 -5.06 -1.74
C ILE A 92 7.97 -5.84 -3.04
N GLN A 93 9.05 -5.97 -3.80
CA GLN A 93 9.01 -6.71 -5.06
C GLN A 93 8.64 -8.17 -4.83
N LYS A 94 9.14 -8.75 -3.74
CA LYS A 94 8.82 -10.13 -3.41
C LYS A 94 7.34 -10.30 -3.12
N VAL A 95 6.76 -9.37 -2.36
CA VAL A 95 5.33 -9.42 -2.06
C VAL A 95 4.52 -9.28 -3.34
N LEU A 96 4.93 -8.38 -4.23
CA LEU A 96 4.18 -8.14 -5.46
C LEU A 96 4.22 -9.35 -6.40
N ARG A 97 5.26 -10.16 -6.31
CA ARG A 97 5.34 -11.37 -7.13
C ARG A 97 4.50 -12.51 -6.57
N GLY A 98 3.83 -12.29 -5.45
CA GLY A 98 2.91 -13.28 -4.91
C GLY A 98 3.56 -14.36 -4.07
N ASN A 99 4.71 -14.08 -3.55
CA ASN A 99 5.39 -15.08 -2.70
C ASN A 99 5.30 -14.74 -1.24
#